data_7760d69d090f4a30751e6dacc22c569e
#
_entry.id   7760d69d090f4a30751e6dacc22c569e
#
_cell.length_a   1.000
_cell.length_b   1.000
_cell.length_c   1.000
_cell.angle_alpha   90.00
_cell.angle_beta   90.00
_cell.angle_gamma   90.00
#
_symmetry.space_group_name_H-M   'P 1'
#
loop_
_entity.id
_entity.type
_entity.pdbx_description
1 polymer ?
#
loop_
_entity_poly.entity_id
_entity_poly.type
_entity_poly.pdbx_seq_one_letter_code
_entity_poly.pdbx_strand_id
1 'polypeptide(L)'
;MRIRTLIGAAAFVAAAALAGAQGGRPASPAGTSATQVSGKYVAGARGQVYEGGKWIEISYGRPIKRGRDLFGSGADYGKAVLGGAPVWRAGANVSTRLKTEVPLVIDGKTVPAGEYSVFIDLKPAAWTLIISSWPAQTKYDPANKAELWGAYGYTPDKDVMRAAMKLDTLPFSVDELSWEFINMTDGGGTLAIMWDKTMASVAFKVGS
;
A
#
# COMPACT_ATOMS: atom_id res chain seq x y z
N MET A 1 -74.94 -5.84 16.33
CA MET A 1 -74.04 -5.50 15.21
C MET A 1 -72.66 -5.34 15.78
N ARG A 2 -71.77 -6.33 15.62
CA ARG A 2 -70.40 -6.31 16.20
C ARG A 2 -69.42 -6.11 15.07
N ILE A 3 -68.75 -4.96 15.04
CA ILE A 3 -67.64 -4.63 14.17
C ILE A 3 -66.37 -5.20 14.80
N ARG A 4 -65.74 -6.18 14.13
CA ARG A 4 -64.43 -6.69 14.50
C ARG A 4 -63.39 -5.96 13.63
N THR A 5 -62.58 -5.18 14.32
CA THR A 5 -61.40 -4.50 13.76
C THR A 5 -60.29 -5.54 13.51
N LEU A 6 -59.89 -5.72 12.27
CA LEU A 6 -58.67 -6.43 11.90
C LEU A 6 -57.54 -5.38 11.77
N ILE A 7 -56.67 -5.33 12.75
CA ILE A 7 -55.38 -4.61 12.68
C ILE A 7 -54.31 -5.64 12.97
N GLY A 8 -53.34 -5.72 12.07
CA GLY A 8 -52.03 -6.26 12.38
C GLY A 8 -51.61 -7.44 11.51
N ALA A 9 -50.83 -7.18 10.53
CA ALA A 9 -49.71 -8.01 10.05
C ALA A 9 -49.08 -7.41 8.78
N ALA A 10 -48.36 -6.31 8.92
CA ALA A 10 -47.54 -5.79 7.83
C ALA A 10 -46.32 -5.00 8.35
N ALA A 11 -45.48 -5.63 9.18
CA ALA A 11 -44.26 -4.95 9.64
C ALA A 11 -43.14 -5.93 10.02
N PHE A 12 -42.89 -7.00 9.24
CA PHE A 12 -41.76 -7.89 9.54
C PHE A 12 -41.06 -8.50 8.31
N VAL A 13 -41.08 -7.85 7.17
CA VAL A 13 -40.37 -8.37 5.95
C VAL A 13 -39.22 -7.49 5.50
N ALA A 14 -39.03 -6.30 6.05
CA ALA A 14 -38.00 -5.36 5.55
C ALA A 14 -36.60 -5.53 6.20
N ALA A 15 -36.45 -6.32 7.26
CA ALA A 15 -35.16 -6.46 7.96
C ALA A 15 -34.27 -7.61 7.44
N ALA A 16 -34.80 -8.57 6.69
CA ALA A 16 -34.03 -9.72 6.21
C ALA A 16 -33.27 -9.50 4.87
N ALA A 17 -33.63 -8.46 4.11
CA ALA A 17 -33.03 -8.21 2.80
C ALA A 17 -31.67 -7.46 2.84
N LEU A 18 -31.29 -6.86 3.98
CA LEU A 18 -30.02 -6.15 4.13
C LEU A 18 -28.86 -7.03 4.64
N ALA A 19 -29.13 -8.22 5.10
CA ALA A 19 -28.10 -9.15 5.58
C ALA A 19 -27.43 -9.97 4.44
N GLY A 20 -28.02 -10.01 3.24
CA GLY A 20 -27.54 -10.81 2.12
C GLY A 20 -26.55 -10.12 1.15
N ALA A 21 -26.31 -8.82 1.29
CA ALA A 21 -25.48 -8.04 0.37
C ALA A 21 -24.08 -7.69 0.89
N GLN A 22 -23.66 -8.21 2.04
CA GLN A 22 -22.25 -8.15 2.46
C GLN A 22 -21.53 -9.38 1.93
N GLY A 23 -21.25 -9.40 0.62
CA GLY A 23 -20.18 -10.20 0.07
C GLY A 23 -18.95 -9.95 0.94
N GLY A 24 -18.37 -11.02 1.54
CA GLY A 24 -17.35 -10.92 2.57
C GLY A 24 -16.23 -9.96 2.15
N ARG A 25 -16.05 -8.88 2.90
CA ARG A 25 -14.95 -7.95 2.68
C ARG A 25 -13.63 -8.71 2.80
N PRO A 26 -12.67 -8.50 1.93
CA PRO A 26 -11.37 -9.17 2.02
C PRO A 26 -10.73 -8.84 3.38
N ALA A 27 -10.09 -9.84 3.98
CA ALA A 27 -9.41 -9.69 5.28
C ALA A 27 -8.27 -8.65 5.26
N SER A 28 -7.78 -8.31 4.08
CA SER A 28 -6.79 -7.27 3.82
C SER A 28 -7.34 -6.38 2.70
N PRO A 29 -8.07 -5.31 3.01
CA PRO A 29 -8.62 -4.42 2.00
C PRO A 29 -7.51 -3.71 1.22
N ALA A 30 -7.84 -3.17 0.04
CA ALA A 30 -6.95 -2.31 -0.69
C ALA A 30 -6.77 -0.97 0.03
N GLY A 31 -5.57 -0.41 -0.05
CA GLY A 31 -5.22 0.92 0.39
C GLY A 31 -4.46 1.66 -0.69
N THR A 32 -4.54 2.98 -0.62
CA THR A 32 -3.78 3.89 -1.48
C THR A 32 -3.34 5.08 -0.65
N SER A 33 -2.08 5.48 -0.80
CA SER A 33 -1.57 6.77 -0.36
C SER A 33 -1.10 7.54 -1.59
N ALA A 34 -1.43 8.82 -1.68
CA ALA A 34 -1.09 9.65 -2.83
C ALA A 34 -0.69 11.06 -2.39
N THR A 35 0.19 11.68 -3.17
CA THR A 35 0.64 13.05 -2.97
C THR A 35 0.82 13.76 -4.29
N GLN A 36 0.84 15.09 -4.26
CA GLN A 36 1.20 15.92 -5.41
C GLN A 36 2.49 16.69 -5.15
N VAL A 37 3.28 16.87 -6.20
CA VAL A 37 4.54 17.62 -6.19
C VAL A 37 4.63 18.51 -7.43
N SER A 38 5.57 19.44 -7.46
CA SER A 38 5.88 20.27 -8.64
C SER A 38 4.74 21.17 -9.12
N GLY A 39 3.73 21.39 -8.29
CA GLY A 39 2.65 22.35 -8.58
C GLY A 39 2.93 23.73 -7.97
N LYS A 40 1.96 24.60 -8.07
CA LYS A 40 1.98 25.92 -7.43
C LYS A 40 0.60 26.35 -6.97
N TYR A 41 0.55 27.10 -5.90
CA TYR A 41 -0.69 27.76 -5.47
C TYR A 41 -0.95 29.01 -6.31
N VAL A 42 -2.13 29.10 -6.89
CA VAL A 42 -2.62 30.24 -7.66
C VAL A 42 -3.90 30.79 -7.04
N ALA A 43 -4.20 32.09 -7.27
CA ALA A 43 -5.45 32.70 -6.83
C ALA A 43 -6.63 32.08 -7.60
N GLY A 44 -7.59 31.50 -6.88
CA GLY A 44 -8.84 30.99 -7.42
C GLY A 44 -10.04 31.76 -6.89
N ALA A 45 -11.24 31.54 -7.43
CA ALA A 45 -12.45 32.23 -7.09
C ALA A 45 -12.88 32.07 -5.61
N ARG A 46 -12.44 31.03 -4.92
CA ARG A 46 -12.80 30.72 -3.52
C ARG A 46 -11.58 30.53 -2.61
N GLY A 47 -10.42 31.06 -2.98
CA GLY A 47 -9.16 30.90 -2.26
C GLY A 47 -8.05 30.39 -3.18
N GLN A 48 -6.95 29.92 -2.59
CA GLN A 48 -5.84 29.37 -3.37
C GLN A 48 -6.18 27.95 -3.89
N VAL A 49 -5.78 27.69 -5.14
CA VAL A 49 -5.88 26.38 -5.80
C VAL A 49 -4.47 25.91 -6.14
N TYR A 50 -4.18 24.64 -5.86
CA TYR A 50 -2.91 24.00 -6.26
C TYR A 50 -3.03 23.50 -7.69
N GLU A 51 -2.27 24.08 -8.62
CA GLU A 51 -2.33 23.78 -10.06
C GLU A 51 -1.02 23.20 -10.58
N GLY A 52 -1.13 22.38 -11.63
CA GLY A 52 0.01 21.79 -12.33
C GLY A 52 0.72 20.68 -11.55
N GLY A 53 0.21 20.31 -10.38
CA GLY A 53 0.76 19.25 -9.56
C GLY A 53 0.82 17.91 -10.28
N LYS A 54 1.86 17.13 -10.00
CA LYS A 54 2.11 15.79 -10.53
C LYS A 54 1.90 14.76 -9.43
N TRP A 55 1.22 13.68 -9.77
CA TRP A 55 0.87 12.66 -8.80
C TRP A 55 1.99 11.63 -8.57
N ILE A 56 2.14 11.26 -7.32
CA ILE A 56 2.87 10.07 -6.88
C ILE A 56 1.90 9.28 -6.01
N GLU A 57 1.68 8.01 -6.35
CA GLU A 57 0.71 7.15 -5.71
C GLU A 57 1.33 5.79 -5.38
N ILE A 58 1.03 5.26 -4.20
CA ILE A 58 1.34 3.88 -3.82
C ILE A 58 0.05 3.15 -3.47
N SER A 59 -0.20 2.01 -4.13
CA SER A 59 -1.37 1.16 -3.90
C SER A 59 -0.94 -0.22 -3.40
N TYR A 60 -1.65 -0.75 -2.40
CA TYR A 60 -1.23 -1.94 -1.66
C TYR A 60 -2.41 -2.65 -0.98
N GLY A 61 -2.22 -3.89 -0.56
CA GLY A 61 -3.13 -4.55 0.35
C GLY A 61 -2.78 -4.22 1.80
N ARG A 62 -3.80 -3.99 2.65
CA ARG A 62 -3.66 -3.56 4.05
C ARG A 62 -3.95 -4.72 5.01
N PRO A 63 -2.97 -5.58 5.34
CA PRO A 63 -3.16 -6.61 6.34
C PRO A 63 -3.22 -6.02 7.74
N ILE A 64 -4.06 -6.62 8.60
CA ILE A 64 -4.17 -6.29 10.02
C ILE A 64 -3.29 -7.23 10.83
N LYS A 65 -2.53 -6.72 11.79
CA LYS A 65 -1.63 -7.49 12.68
C LYS A 65 -2.35 -8.59 13.47
N ARG A 66 -3.49 -8.28 14.09
CA ARG A 66 -4.31 -9.22 14.87
C ARG A 66 -3.51 -10.00 15.92
N GLY A 67 -2.63 -9.34 16.67
CA GLY A 67 -1.83 -9.94 17.73
C GLY A 67 -0.68 -10.86 17.27
N ARG A 68 -0.45 -10.99 15.94
CA ARG A 68 0.64 -11.82 15.41
C ARG A 68 1.99 -11.19 15.66
N ASP A 69 3.02 -12.00 15.86
CA ASP A 69 4.40 -11.59 15.62
C ASP A 69 4.62 -11.56 14.10
N LEU A 70 4.90 -10.38 13.55
CA LEU A 70 4.96 -10.15 12.11
C LEU A 70 6.32 -10.52 11.52
N PHE A 71 7.38 -10.15 12.23
CA PHE A 71 8.72 -10.24 11.67
C PHE A 71 9.55 -11.36 12.29
N GLY A 72 9.19 -11.84 13.49
CA GLY A 72 9.94 -12.88 14.18
C GLY A 72 11.36 -12.44 14.56
N SER A 73 12.24 -13.40 14.82
CA SER A 73 13.63 -13.15 15.21
C SER A 73 14.57 -14.25 14.70
N GLY A 74 15.87 -13.98 14.73
CA GLY A 74 16.89 -14.95 14.36
C GLY A 74 16.69 -15.54 12.97
N ALA A 75 16.75 -16.87 12.85
CA ALA A 75 16.59 -17.60 11.58
C ALA A 75 15.17 -17.54 10.99
N ASP A 76 14.17 -17.14 11.79
CA ASP A 76 12.77 -17.06 11.38
C ASP A 76 12.35 -15.63 11.00
N TYR A 77 13.30 -14.67 11.05
CA TYR A 77 13.03 -13.28 10.73
C TYR A 77 12.44 -13.13 9.32
N GLY A 78 11.30 -12.44 9.23
CA GLY A 78 10.59 -12.17 8.00
C GLY A 78 9.77 -13.34 7.43
N LYS A 79 9.94 -14.58 7.88
CA LYS A 79 9.29 -15.77 7.28
C LYS A 79 7.78 -15.64 7.19
N ALA A 80 7.13 -15.10 8.24
CA ALA A 80 5.67 -14.97 8.29
C ALA A 80 5.13 -14.02 7.21
N VAL A 81 5.82 -12.90 6.96
CA VAL A 81 5.39 -11.89 5.97
C VAL A 81 5.88 -12.20 4.57
N LEU A 82 6.99 -12.93 4.41
CA LEU A 82 7.49 -13.40 3.12
C LEU A 82 6.57 -14.47 2.51
N GLY A 83 5.99 -15.35 3.34
CA GLY A 83 5.08 -16.41 2.88
C GLY A 83 5.71 -17.34 1.83
N GLY A 84 7.04 -17.60 1.91
CA GLY A 84 7.81 -18.40 0.97
C GLY A 84 8.29 -17.67 -0.29
N ALA A 85 7.99 -16.37 -0.45
CA ALA A 85 8.55 -15.55 -1.52
C ALA A 85 9.97 -15.06 -1.16
N PRO A 86 10.83 -14.75 -2.16
CA PRO A 86 12.20 -14.32 -1.91
C PRO A 86 12.31 -12.90 -1.31
N VAL A 87 11.28 -12.07 -1.50
CA VAL A 87 11.16 -10.72 -0.97
C VAL A 87 9.74 -10.48 -0.47
N TRP A 88 9.56 -9.50 0.41
CA TRP A 88 8.22 -9.15 0.89
C TRP A 88 7.53 -8.20 -0.10
N ARG A 89 6.28 -8.54 -0.48
CA ARG A 89 5.42 -7.67 -1.31
C ARG A 89 5.02 -6.35 -0.64
N ALA A 90 5.48 -6.11 0.58
CA ALA A 90 5.25 -4.90 1.38
C ALA A 90 3.75 -4.52 1.50
N GLY A 91 2.92 -5.54 1.63
CA GLY A 91 1.46 -5.48 1.66
C GLY A 91 0.85 -6.87 1.72
N ALA A 92 -0.36 -7.03 1.18
CA ALA A 92 -1.08 -8.30 1.09
C ALA A 92 -1.76 -8.46 -0.27
N ASN A 93 -2.06 -9.71 -0.63
CA ASN A 93 -2.73 -10.13 -1.87
C ASN A 93 -1.89 -9.79 -3.11
N VAL A 94 -2.24 -8.75 -3.84
CA VAL A 94 -1.51 -8.24 -5.01
C VAL A 94 -0.12 -7.69 -4.63
N SER A 95 0.74 -7.49 -5.60
CA SER A 95 1.99 -6.74 -5.42
C SER A 95 1.67 -5.29 -5.07
N THR A 96 2.44 -4.68 -4.17
CA THR A 96 2.39 -3.23 -3.94
C THR A 96 2.91 -2.51 -5.18
N ARG A 97 2.24 -1.43 -5.59
CA ARG A 97 2.59 -0.68 -6.80
C ARG A 97 2.83 0.79 -6.49
N LEU A 98 3.89 1.34 -7.08
CA LEU A 98 4.19 2.76 -7.11
C LEU A 98 3.93 3.28 -8.52
N LYS A 99 3.12 4.33 -8.63
CA LYS A 99 2.93 5.09 -9.86
C LYS A 99 3.43 6.51 -9.64
N THR A 100 4.24 7.02 -10.53
CA THR A 100 4.77 8.38 -10.44
C THR A 100 4.72 9.08 -11.79
N GLU A 101 4.23 10.31 -11.81
CA GLU A 101 4.19 11.16 -13.01
C GLU A 101 5.47 11.99 -13.19
N VAL A 102 6.40 11.90 -12.23
CA VAL A 102 7.71 12.57 -12.28
C VAL A 102 8.83 11.58 -11.98
N PRO A 103 10.06 11.81 -12.44
CA PRO A 103 11.19 11.03 -11.99
C PRO A 103 11.41 11.22 -10.48
N LEU A 104 11.78 10.14 -9.78
CA LEU A 104 12.16 10.17 -8.37
C LEU A 104 13.65 9.86 -8.21
N VAL A 105 14.34 10.63 -7.40
CA VAL A 105 15.74 10.34 -7.03
C VAL A 105 15.75 9.82 -5.61
N ILE A 106 16.12 8.55 -5.44
CA ILE A 106 16.19 7.85 -4.14
C ILE A 106 17.61 7.29 -3.99
N ASP A 107 18.29 7.66 -2.91
CA ASP A 107 19.68 7.23 -2.67
C ASP A 107 20.60 7.48 -3.89
N GLY A 108 20.46 8.65 -4.53
CA GLY A 108 21.22 9.03 -5.71
C GLY A 108 20.86 8.30 -7.01
N LYS A 109 19.90 7.39 -6.99
CA LYS A 109 19.43 6.63 -8.18
C LYS A 109 18.12 7.19 -8.68
N THR A 110 18.00 7.34 -10.01
CA THR A 110 16.79 7.84 -10.65
C THR A 110 15.83 6.70 -10.97
N VAL A 111 14.59 6.84 -10.51
CA VAL A 111 13.44 6.05 -10.95
C VAL A 111 12.65 6.93 -11.91
N PRO A 112 12.57 6.61 -13.20
CA PRO A 112 11.80 7.38 -14.18
C PRO A 112 10.31 7.49 -13.82
N ALA A 113 9.60 8.45 -14.40
CA ALA A 113 8.13 8.45 -14.35
C ALA A 113 7.59 7.13 -14.93
N GLY A 114 6.60 6.53 -14.26
CA GLY A 114 6.10 5.22 -14.68
C GLY A 114 5.35 4.49 -13.56
N GLU A 115 5.09 3.21 -13.80
CA GLU A 115 4.45 2.30 -12.85
C GLU A 115 5.37 1.12 -12.53
N TYR A 116 5.50 0.78 -11.25
CA TYR A 116 6.47 -0.17 -10.73
C TYR A 116 5.85 -1.06 -9.66
N SER A 117 6.34 -2.28 -9.54
CA SER A 117 6.12 -3.09 -8.34
C SER A 117 7.11 -2.71 -7.24
N VAL A 118 6.64 -2.74 -6.00
CA VAL A 118 7.45 -2.38 -4.82
C VAL A 118 7.58 -3.60 -3.93
N PHE A 119 8.83 -3.90 -3.53
CA PHE A 119 9.14 -4.99 -2.61
C PHE A 119 10.09 -4.51 -1.51
N ILE A 120 10.21 -5.28 -0.47
CA ILE A 120 11.21 -5.07 0.59
C ILE A 120 11.99 -6.39 0.81
N ASP A 121 13.32 -6.31 0.70
CA ASP A 121 14.22 -7.36 1.16
C ASP A 121 14.40 -7.18 2.68
N LEU A 122 13.95 -8.18 3.44
CA LEU A 122 13.91 -8.14 4.90
C LEU A 122 15.13 -8.84 5.48
N LYS A 123 15.97 -8.08 6.18
CA LYS A 123 17.02 -8.62 7.03
C LYS A 123 16.91 -7.99 8.42
N PRO A 124 17.31 -8.69 9.48
CA PRO A 124 17.32 -8.09 10.82
C PRO A 124 18.06 -6.75 10.80
N ALA A 125 17.39 -5.68 11.23
CA ALA A 125 17.92 -4.30 11.28
C ALA A 125 18.40 -3.70 9.93
N ALA A 126 18.09 -4.32 8.79
CA ALA A 126 18.59 -3.88 7.47
C ALA A 126 17.56 -4.16 6.36
N TRP A 127 16.50 -3.37 6.29
CA TRP A 127 15.51 -3.44 5.23
C TRP A 127 15.98 -2.70 3.98
N THR A 128 15.69 -3.27 2.81
CA THR A 128 16.02 -2.65 1.53
C THR A 128 14.76 -2.49 0.70
N LEU A 129 14.42 -1.26 0.36
CA LEU A 129 13.38 -0.95 -0.64
C LEU A 129 13.86 -1.41 -2.01
N ILE A 130 12.96 -2.05 -2.75
CA ILE A 130 13.17 -2.48 -4.13
C ILE A 130 12.04 -1.87 -4.97
N ILE A 131 12.40 -1.10 -5.99
CA ILE A 131 11.49 -0.66 -7.05
C ILE A 131 11.84 -1.47 -8.29
N SER A 132 10.87 -2.18 -8.82
CA SER A 132 11.08 -3.17 -9.89
C SER A 132 10.11 -2.95 -11.04
N SER A 133 10.58 -3.16 -12.27
CA SER A 133 9.75 -3.14 -13.48
C SER A 133 8.95 -4.43 -13.70
N TRP A 134 8.95 -5.38 -12.75
CA TRP A 134 8.06 -6.53 -12.79
C TRP A 134 6.60 -6.08 -12.84
N PRO A 135 5.81 -6.46 -13.85
CA PRO A 135 4.38 -6.17 -13.88
C PRO A 135 3.65 -6.94 -12.77
N ALA A 136 2.61 -6.35 -12.20
CA ALA A 136 1.79 -6.96 -11.16
C ALA A 136 0.48 -7.49 -11.72
N GLN A 137 0.11 -8.73 -11.39
CA GLN A 137 -1.22 -9.25 -11.66
C GLN A 137 -2.28 -8.45 -10.88
N THR A 138 -3.37 -8.11 -11.55
CA THR A 138 -4.55 -7.49 -10.90
C THR A 138 -5.50 -8.53 -10.32
N LYS A 139 -5.48 -9.74 -10.87
CA LYS A 139 -6.22 -10.92 -10.42
C LYS A 139 -5.29 -12.13 -10.50
N TYR A 140 -5.35 -13.00 -9.48
CA TYR A 140 -4.53 -14.19 -9.44
C TYR A 140 -4.79 -15.10 -10.64
N ASP A 141 -3.75 -15.37 -11.40
CA ASP A 141 -3.70 -16.36 -12.47
C ASP A 141 -2.39 -17.16 -12.37
N PRO A 142 -2.45 -18.43 -11.97
CA PRO A 142 -1.26 -19.25 -11.81
C PRO A 142 -0.58 -19.60 -13.15
N ALA A 143 -1.27 -19.44 -14.29
CA ALA A 143 -0.70 -19.67 -15.62
C ALA A 143 0.09 -18.45 -16.13
N ASN A 144 -0.24 -17.24 -15.67
CA ASN A 144 0.47 -16.03 -16.06
C ASN A 144 1.81 -15.93 -15.34
N LYS A 145 2.90 -16.22 -16.05
CA LYS A 145 4.28 -16.11 -15.56
C LYS A 145 4.96 -14.79 -15.97
N ALA A 146 4.28 -13.97 -16.79
CA ALA A 146 4.79 -12.67 -17.23
C ALA A 146 4.58 -11.58 -16.17
N GLU A 147 3.66 -11.78 -15.23
CA GLU A 147 3.31 -10.86 -14.17
C GLU A 147 3.35 -11.54 -12.80
N LEU A 148 3.66 -10.80 -11.74
CA LEU A 148 3.78 -11.35 -10.39
C LEU A 148 2.46 -11.23 -9.62
N TRP A 149 2.08 -12.32 -8.96
CA TRP A 149 1.12 -12.28 -7.87
C TRP A 149 1.86 -12.10 -6.54
N GLY A 150 1.72 -10.94 -5.91
CA GLY A 150 2.52 -10.62 -4.74
C GLY A 150 4.00 -10.55 -5.07
N ALA A 151 4.82 -11.40 -4.47
CA ALA A 151 6.25 -11.48 -4.75
C ALA A 151 6.68 -12.89 -5.22
N TYR A 152 5.72 -13.75 -5.57
CA TYR A 152 6.02 -15.09 -6.06
C TYR A 152 6.59 -15.03 -7.48
N GLY A 153 7.71 -15.67 -7.71
CA GLY A 153 8.42 -15.63 -8.99
C GLY A 153 9.28 -14.38 -9.20
N TYR A 154 9.39 -13.52 -8.19
CA TYR A 154 10.29 -12.37 -8.25
C TYR A 154 11.73 -12.81 -8.48
N THR A 155 12.42 -12.08 -9.36
CA THR A 155 13.87 -12.16 -9.62
C THR A 155 14.43 -10.73 -9.70
N PRO A 156 15.71 -10.50 -9.35
CA PRO A 156 16.28 -9.16 -9.26
C PRO A 156 16.68 -8.53 -10.63
N ASP A 157 16.58 -9.27 -11.72
CA ASP A 157 16.94 -8.82 -13.06
C ASP A 157 16.08 -7.66 -13.59
N LYS A 158 14.88 -7.47 -13.02
CA LYS A 158 13.97 -6.36 -13.33
C LYS A 158 14.00 -5.24 -12.29
N ASP A 159 14.93 -5.25 -11.35
CA ASP A 159 15.06 -4.17 -10.39
C ASP A 159 15.55 -2.89 -11.05
N VAL A 160 14.77 -1.83 -10.89
CA VAL A 160 15.13 -0.47 -11.33
C VAL A 160 16.08 0.15 -10.32
N MET A 161 15.79 -0.04 -9.00
CA MET A 161 16.64 0.44 -7.94
C MET A 161 16.46 -0.34 -6.64
N ARG A 162 17.48 -0.28 -5.80
CA ARG A 162 17.49 -0.76 -4.41
C ARG A 162 18.07 0.32 -3.52
N ALA A 163 17.42 0.62 -2.38
CA ALA A 163 17.89 1.59 -1.40
C ALA A 163 17.72 1.06 0.03
N ALA A 164 18.69 1.30 0.88
CA ALA A 164 18.57 1.02 2.31
C ALA A 164 17.45 1.87 2.93
N MET A 165 16.62 1.27 3.77
CA MET A 165 15.58 1.96 4.51
C MET A 165 16.07 2.31 5.92
N LYS A 166 15.73 3.50 6.38
CA LYS A 166 15.86 3.86 7.79
C LYS A 166 14.77 3.12 8.57
N LEU A 167 15.14 2.45 9.65
CA LEU A 167 14.22 1.77 10.55
C LEU A 167 14.08 2.58 11.85
N ASP A 168 12.84 2.86 12.21
CA ASP A 168 12.47 3.52 13.45
C ASP A 168 11.45 2.67 14.23
N THR A 169 11.51 2.76 15.56
CA THR A 169 10.51 2.12 16.43
C THR A 169 9.47 3.14 16.84
N LEU A 170 8.20 2.86 16.52
CA LEU A 170 7.08 3.70 16.91
C LEU A 170 6.71 3.50 18.39
N PRO A 171 6.27 4.55 19.09
CA PRO A 171 5.83 4.45 20.49
C PRO A 171 4.46 3.76 20.64
N PHE A 172 3.76 3.48 19.54
CA PHE A 172 2.46 2.82 19.47
C PHE A 172 2.45 1.76 18.37
N SER A 173 1.47 0.84 18.39
CA SER A 173 1.26 -0.14 17.33
C SER A 173 0.37 0.44 16.22
N VAL A 174 0.81 0.32 14.98
CA VAL A 174 0.01 0.52 13.77
C VAL A 174 -0.50 -0.85 13.35
N ASP A 175 -1.72 -1.20 13.75
CA ASP A 175 -2.24 -2.56 13.56
C ASP A 175 -2.58 -2.89 12.11
N GLU A 176 -2.95 -1.92 11.30
CA GLU A 176 -3.20 -2.08 9.86
C GLU A 176 -2.05 -1.47 9.06
N LEU A 177 -1.37 -2.30 8.26
CA LEU A 177 -0.24 -1.84 7.43
C LEU A 177 -0.62 -0.59 6.64
N SER A 178 0.25 0.43 6.71
CA SER A 178 0.08 1.69 5.98
C SER A 178 1.36 2.08 5.26
N TRP A 179 1.21 2.56 4.03
CA TRP A 179 2.20 3.33 3.32
C TRP A 179 1.81 4.80 3.34
N GLU A 180 2.78 5.69 3.58
CA GLU A 180 2.52 7.13 3.71
C GLU A 180 3.62 7.96 3.05
N PHE A 181 3.23 9.10 2.51
CA PHE A 181 4.14 10.17 2.11
C PHE A 181 4.21 11.18 3.26
N ILE A 182 5.39 11.32 3.87
CA ILE A 182 5.61 12.21 5.00
C ILE A 182 6.72 13.24 4.71
N ASN A 183 6.77 14.34 5.46
CA ASN A 183 7.75 15.41 5.28
C ASN A 183 7.77 15.96 3.84
N MET A 184 6.57 16.10 3.24
CA MET A 184 6.42 16.47 1.84
C MET A 184 6.74 17.93 1.59
N THR A 185 7.44 18.18 0.49
CA THR A 185 7.67 19.48 -0.16
C THR A 185 7.46 19.31 -1.67
N ASP A 186 7.43 20.42 -2.43
CA ASP A 186 7.36 20.33 -3.90
C ASP A 186 8.60 19.65 -4.53
N GLY A 187 9.73 19.68 -3.83
CA GLY A 187 10.99 19.07 -4.29
C GLY A 187 11.21 17.64 -3.85
N GLY A 188 10.29 17.03 -3.07
CA GLY A 188 10.44 15.65 -2.59
C GLY A 188 9.81 15.43 -1.22
N GLY A 189 10.17 14.32 -0.58
CA GLY A 189 9.61 13.90 0.70
C GLY A 189 10.22 12.60 1.21
N THR A 190 9.44 11.89 1.99
CA THR A 190 9.81 10.58 2.53
C THR A 190 8.68 9.59 2.26
N LEU A 191 8.99 8.46 1.64
CA LEU A 191 8.09 7.32 1.52
C LEU A 191 8.32 6.39 2.72
N ALA A 192 7.28 6.13 3.49
CA ALA A 192 7.34 5.33 4.71
C ALA A 192 6.31 4.20 4.69
N ILE A 193 6.68 3.04 5.20
CA ILE A 193 5.78 1.94 5.52
C ILE A 193 5.75 1.77 7.04
N MET A 194 4.55 1.61 7.59
CA MET A 194 4.34 1.40 9.02
C MET A 194 3.51 0.14 9.25
N TRP A 195 3.98 -0.73 10.13
CA TRP A 195 3.20 -1.86 10.62
C TRP A 195 3.71 -2.29 11.98
N ASP A 196 2.79 -2.56 12.91
CA ASP A 196 3.09 -2.73 14.33
C ASP A 196 3.89 -1.51 14.87
N LYS A 197 4.99 -1.75 15.51
CA LYS A 197 5.88 -0.71 16.05
C LYS A 197 7.04 -0.38 15.11
N THR A 198 7.02 -0.88 13.88
CA THR A 198 8.08 -0.65 12.91
C THR A 198 7.66 0.39 11.90
N MET A 199 8.48 1.41 11.71
CA MET A 199 8.46 2.30 10.57
C MET A 199 9.75 2.11 9.77
N ALA A 200 9.61 1.83 8.48
CA ALA A 200 10.72 1.79 7.55
C ALA A 200 10.54 2.87 6.49
N SER A 201 11.56 3.67 6.21
CA SER A 201 11.40 4.84 5.35
C SER A 201 12.61 5.12 4.47
N VAL A 202 12.36 5.76 3.34
CA VAL A 202 13.40 6.32 2.46
C VAL A 202 13.03 7.75 2.06
N ALA A 203 14.00 8.64 2.03
CA ALA A 203 13.84 9.97 1.46
C ALA A 203 13.91 9.91 -0.06
N PHE A 204 13.12 10.74 -0.74
CA PHE A 204 13.20 10.93 -2.18
C PHE A 204 13.19 12.41 -2.54
N LYS A 205 13.75 12.73 -3.72
CA LYS A 205 13.64 14.03 -4.36
C LYS A 205 12.90 13.86 -5.68
N VAL A 206 12.20 14.91 -6.10
CA VAL A 206 11.66 14.98 -7.46
C VAL A 206 12.83 15.23 -8.40
N GLY A 207 12.96 14.38 -9.42
CA GLY A 207 13.96 14.54 -10.47
C GLY A 207 13.55 15.62 -11.48
N SER A 208 14.52 16.15 -12.18
CA SER A 208 14.32 17.06 -13.33
C SER A 208 14.17 16.27 -14.63
#